data_023649cb9c2aa1968522ce4ea1768250
#
_entry.id   023649cb9c2aa1968522ce4ea1768250
#
_cell.length_a   1.000
_cell.length_b   1.000
_cell.length_c   1.000
_cell.angle_alpha   90.00
_cell.angle_beta   90.00
_cell.angle_gamma   90.00
#
_symmetry.space_group_name_H-M   'P 1'
#
loop_
_entity.id
_entity.type
_entity.pdbx_description
1 polymer ?
#
loop_
_entity_poly.entity_id
_entity_poly.type
_entity_poly.pdbx_seq_one_letter_code
_entity_poly.pdbx_strand_id
1 'polypeptide(L)'
;MVVDRNAEHCTVHRVNRGIFQIFSLLRSREDLEYDKMEIIMKNNSVNTDIDQANAFLRDKDPVEIIVWALTRSQSPILTTNFGPFSSSLIHAVNSVKKDIKVIWCDTGYNTPHTYRYAHEIIQRFELNMHIYTPKSTAGFRDVTTGIPQIDSLEHKIFTDEVKLEPFRRALSDHRPDIWFTNLRSDQSEFRSSLDILHVDKNGVIKVSPFFYYSEFEMELYLQEYALPNEKKYYDPTKVLAKRECGLHL
;
A
#
# COMPACT_ATOMS: atom_id res chain seq x y z
N MET A 1 38.84 -26.48 29.49
CA MET A 1 38.51 -25.32 28.64
C MET A 1 37.02 -25.39 28.41
N VAL A 2 36.24 -24.72 29.26
CA VAL A 2 34.77 -24.73 29.25
C VAL A 2 34.35 -23.45 28.55
N VAL A 3 33.70 -23.58 27.40
CA VAL A 3 33.17 -22.42 26.65
C VAL A 3 31.76 -22.17 27.15
N ASP A 4 31.57 -20.98 27.70
CA ASP A 4 30.31 -20.48 28.26
C ASP A 4 29.31 -20.16 27.14
N ARG A 5 28.15 -20.87 27.09
CA ARG A 5 27.08 -20.74 26.06
C ARG A 5 25.92 -19.84 26.50
N ASN A 6 26.14 -18.96 27.45
CA ASN A 6 25.02 -18.19 28.04
C ASN A 6 24.89 -16.71 27.59
N ALA A 7 25.63 -16.24 26.58
CA ALA A 7 25.64 -14.84 26.20
C ALA A 7 24.60 -14.46 25.08
N GLU A 8 24.09 -15.43 24.30
CA GLU A 8 23.23 -15.11 23.12
C GLU A 8 21.73 -15.10 23.39
N HIS A 9 21.26 -15.61 24.53
CA HIS A 9 19.80 -15.63 24.82
C HIS A 9 19.25 -14.39 25.54
N CYS A 10 20.13 -13.46 25.94
CA CYS A 10 19.72 -12.30 26.73
C CYS A 10 19.28 -11.09 25.90
N THR A 11 19.68 -11.02 24.62
CA THR A 11 19.44 -9.83 23.78
C THR A 11 18.04 -9.82 23.14
N VAL A 12 17.51 -11.00 22.76
CA VAL A 12 16.18 -11.09 22.10
C VAL A 12 15.03 -10.86 23.08
N HIS A 13 15.18 -11.23 24.36
CA HIS A 13 14.15 -10.97 25.37
C HIS A 13 14.07 -9.52 25.87
N ARG A 14 15.11 -8.71 25.69
CA ARG A 14 15.09 -7.28 26.08
C ARG A 14 14.38 -6.41 25.04
N VAL A 15 14.47 -6.74 23.77
CA VAL A 15 13.78 -5.99 22.70
C VAL A 15 12.27 -6.17 22.80
N ASN A 16 11.79 -7.41 23.06
CA ASN A 16 10.34 -7.65 23.20
C ASN A 16 9.71 -7.03 24.46
N ARG A 17 10.47 -6.84 25.55
CA ARG A 17 9.95 -6.10 26.73
C ARG A 17 9.91 -4.60 26.53
N GLY A 18 10.83 -4.04 25.73
CA GLY A 18 10.85 -2.61 25.38
C GLY A 18 9.65 -2.21 24.54
N ILE A 19 9.30 -3.00 23.53
CA ILE A 19 8.14 -2.76 22.68
C ILE A 19 6.83 -2.85 23.48
N PHE A 20 6.67 -3.84 24.36
CA PHE A 20 5.46 -3.94 25.20
C PHE A 20 5.32 -2.80 26.23
N GLN A 21 6.43 -2.29 26.74
CA GLN A 21 6.44 -1.16 27.67
C GLN A 21 6.24 0.17 26.97
N ILE A 22 6.69 0.33 25.73
CA ILE A 22 6.42 1.49 24.88
C ILE A 22 4.92 1.52 24.53
N PHE A 23 4.30 0.40 24.17
CA PHE A 23 2.86 0.33 23.92
C PHE A 23 2.01 0.68 25.14
N SER A 24 2.43 0.34 26.35
CA SER A 24 1.71 0.69 27.60
C SER A 24 1.93 2.13 28.07
N LEU A 25 3.08 2.75 27.70
CA LEU A 25 3.39 4.15 28.03
C LEU A 25 2.83 5.12 26.99
N LEU A 26 2.74 4.72 25.72
CA LEU A 26 2.10 5.49 24.67
C LEU A 26 0.59 5.63 24.92
N ARG A 27 -0.08 4.60 25.41
CA ARG A 27 -1.51 4.65 25.72
C ARG A 27 -1.93 5.79 26.67
N SER A 28 -1.10 6.16 27.63
CA SER A 28 -1.42 7.18 28.63
C SER A 28 -1.13 8.63 28.21
N ARG A 29 -0.32 8.86 27.17
CA ARG A 29 -0.10 10.19 26.59
C ARG A 29 -0.97 10.44 25.36
N GLU A 30 -1.20 9.42 24.56
CA GLU A 30 -2.06 9.46 23.38
C GLU A 30 -3.54 9.64 23.74
N ASP A 31 -4.03 9.04 24.83
CA ASP A 31 -5.43 9.22 25.26
C ASP A 31 -5.77 10.69 25.53
N LEU A 32 -4.85 11.48 26.06
CA LEU A 32 -5.04 12.92 26.33
C LEU A 32 -4.90 13.83 25.08
N GLU A 33 -4.09 13.47 24.13
CA GLU A 33 -3.99 14.17 22.83
C GLU A 33 -5.10 13.71 21.87
N TYR A 34 -5.50 12.44 21.94
CA TYR A 34 -6.62 11.91 21.19
C TYR A 34 -7.94 12.58 21.57
N ASP A 35 -8.24 12.72 22.86
CA ASP A 35 -9.44 13.41 23.33
C ASP A 35 -9.49 14.88 22.89
N LYS A 36 -8.34 15.56 22.88
CA LYS A 36 -8.25 16.95 22.35
C LYS A 36 -8.48 17.01 20.84
N MET A 37 -7.94 16.07 20.07
CA MET A 37 -8.14 16.01 18.63
C MET A 37 -9.56 15.56 18.27
N GLU A 38 -10.17 14.67 19.02
CA GLU A 38 -11.56 14.25 18.83
C GLU A 38 -12.55 15.40 19.07
N ILE A 39 -12.28 16.26 20.07
CA ILE A 39 -13.07 17.47 20.34
C ILE A 39 -12.92 18.51 19.23
N ILE A 40 -11.74 18.69 18.67
CA ILE A 40 -11.48 19.63 17.55
C ILE A 40 -12.15 19.13 16.26
N MET A 41 -12.23 17.82 16.04
CA MET A 41 -12.80 17.23 14.83
C MET A 41 -14.32 17.03 14.87
N LYS A 42 -14.95 16.93 16.01
CA LYS A 42 -16.43 16.89 16.14
C LYS A 42 -17.12 18.20 15.77
N ASN A 43 -16.40 19.30 15.71
CA ASN A 43 -16.98 20.63 15.42
C ASN A 43 -16.78 21.12 13.97
N ASN A 44 -16.06 20.37 13.11
CA ASN A 44 -15.90 20.72 11.71
C ASN A 44 -16.32 19.56 10.80
N SER A 45 -17.51 19.67 10.25
CA SER A 45 -18.00 18.79 9.18
C SER A 45 -16.98 18.73 8.02
N VAL A 46 -16.44 17.53 7.78
CA VAL A 46 -15.99 16.97 6.49
C VAL A 46 -15.20 17.90 5.54
N ASN A 47 -14.25 18.66 6.06
CA ASN A 47 -13.11 19.13 5.30
C ASN A 47 -11.91 19.00 6.23
N THR A 48 -11.37 17.77 6.36
CA THR A 48 -10.03 17.60 6.89
C THR A 48 -9.17 18.44 5.98
N ASP A 49 -8.59 19.51 6.51
CA ASP A 49 -7.58 20.27 5.79
C ASP A 49 -6.42 19.32 5.50
N ILE A 50 -6.40 18.77 4.29
CA ILE A 50 -5.43 17.77 3.86
C ILE A 50 -4.02 18.32 4.00
N ASP A 51 -3.83 19.61 3.80
CA ASP A 51 -2.51 20.26 3.92
C ASP A 51 -2.04 20.28 5.39
N GLN A 52 -2.93 20.56 6.34
CA GLN A 52 -2.61 20.50 7.76
C GLN A 52 -2.33 19.06 8.21
N ALA A 53 -3.12 18.11 7.72
CA ALA A 53 -2.90 16.69 8.01
C ALA A 53 -1.57 16.21 7.44
N ASN A 54 -1.21 16.58 6.21
CA ASN A 54 0.08 16.27 5.61
C ASN A 54 1.23 16.89 6.42
N ALA A 55 1.12 18.16 6.82
CA ALA A 55 2.14 18.81 7.65
C ALA A 55 2.37 18.08 8.98
N PHE A 56 1.30 17.56 9.61
CA PHE A 56 1.37 16.75 10.82
C PHE A 56 2.01 15.38 10.59
N LEU A 57 1.73 14.74 9.43
CA LEU A 57 2.16 13.38 9.15
C LEU A 57 3.59 13.27 8.61
N ARG A 58 4.21 14.37 8.18
CA ARG A 58 5.55 14.32 7.55
C ARG A 58 6.64 13.77 8.45
N ASP A 59 6.54 13.99 9.75
CA ASP A 59 7.51 13.54 10.75
C ASP A 59 7.09 12.21 11.42
N LYS A 60 6.04 11.55 10.89
CA LYS A 60 5.50 10.30 11.42
C LYS A 60 6.06 9.09 10.68
N ASP A 61 6.25 7.99 11.41
CA ASP A 61 6.60 6.73 10.78
C ASP A 61 5.40 6.12 10.01
N PRO A 62 5.65 5.14 9.12
CA PRO A 62 4.59 4.54 8.32
C PRO A 62 3.46 3.91 9.14
N VAL A 63 3.75 3.34 10.31
CA VAL A 63 2.74 2.72 11.18
C VAL A 63 1.88 3.80 11.85
N GLU A 64 2.47 4.90 12.32
CA GLU A 64 1.73 6.04 12.86
C GLU A 64 0.79 6.64 11.81
N ILE A 65 1.24 6.79 10.55
CA ILE A 65 0.41 7.26 9.42
C ILE A 65 -0.76 6.31 9.17
N ILE A 66 -0.50 4.99 9.19
CA ILE A 66 -1.54 3.98 9.00
C ILE A 66 -2.58 4.03 10.14
N VAL A 67 -2.14 4.10 11.39
CA VAL A 67 -3.03 4.22 12.55
C VAL A 67 -3.88 5.49 12.46
N TRP A 68 -3.25 6.64 12.13
CA TRP A 68 -3.95 7.90 11.93
C TRP A 68 -5.06 7.79 10.88
N ALA A 69 -4.78 7.15 9.76
CA ALA A 69 -5.75 6.95 8.68
C ALA A 69 -6.88 5.98 9.11
N LEU A 70 -6.53 4.83 9.69
CA LEU A 70 -7.51 3.81 10.08
C LEU A 70 -8.50 4.29 11.16
N THR A 71 -8.07 5.17 12.06
CA THR A 71 -8.97 5.75 13.08
C THR A 71 -10.02 6.70 12.49
N ARG A 72 -9.86 7.12 11.22
CA ARG A 72 -10.75 8.05 10.51
C ARG A 72 -11.55 7.38 9.39
N SER A 73 -11.38 6.07 9.20
CA SER A 73 -11.97 5.31 8.12
C SER A 73 -13.08 4.38 8.59
N GLN A 74 -14.13 4.30 7.79
CA GLN A 74 -15.19 3.30 7.94
C GLN A 74 -15.02 2.14 6.94
N SER A 75 -14.39 2.40 5.80
CA SER A 75 -14.23 1.42 4.73
C SER A 75 -12.84 1.50 4.09
N PRO A 76 -11.76 1.22 4.85
CA PRO A 76 -10.41 1.26 4.32
C PRO A 76 -10.13 0.09 3.39
N ILE A 77 -9.36 0.35 2.34
CA ILE A 77 -8.81 -0.68 1.46
C ILE A 77 -7.30 -0.52 1.30
N LEU A 78 -6.62 -1.61 1.01
CA LEU A 78 -5.26 -1.66 0.51
C LEU A 78 -5.27 -2.16 -0.93
N THR A 79 -4.54 -1.53 -1.84
CA THR A 79 -4.35 -2.10 -3.18
C THR A 79 -2.91 -2.54 -3.40
N THR A 80 -2.75 -3.63 -4.13
CA THR A 80 -1.44 -4.13 -4.53
C THR A 80 -1.45 -4.63 -5.97
N ASN A 81 -0.32 -4.51 -6.64
CA ASN A 81 -0.04 -5.18 -7.91
C ASN A 81 1.04 -6.25 -7.74
N PHE A 82 1.44 -6.53 -6.50
CA PHE A 82 2.57 -7.40 -6.16
C PHE A 82 3.87 -7.06 -6.91
N GLY A 83 4.07 -5.79 -7.22
CA GLY A 83 5.31 -5.27 -7.78
C GLY A 83 6.36 -4.96 -6.71
N PRO A 84 7.46 -4.28 -7.09
CA PRO A 84 8.56 -3.93 -6.18
C PRO A 84 8.06 -3.22 -4.93
N PHE A 85 8.63 -3.61 -3.78
CA PHE A 85 8.32 -3.06 -2.45
C PHE A 85 6.87 -3.21 -1.99
N SER A 86 6.03 -4.01 -2.69
CA SER A 86 4.64 -4.20 -2.28
C SER A 86 4.52 -4.89 -0.92
N SER A 87 5.46 -5.76 -0.56
CA SER A 87 5.49 -6.43 0.74
C SER A 87 5.68 -5.46 1.91
N SER A 88 6.35 -4.33 1.73
CA SER A 88 6.53 -3.32 2.79
C SER A 88 5.19 -2.71 3.19
N LEU A 89 4.41 -2.23 2.21
CA LEU A 89 3.08 -1.66 2.49
C LEU A 89 2.13 -2.71 3.06
N ILE A 90 2.10 -3.92 2.47
CA ILE A 90 1.27 -5.02 2.94
C ILE A 90 1.62 -5.36 4.40
N HIS A 91 2.89 -5.52 4.72
CA HIS A 91 3.35 -5.79 6.08
C HIS A 91 2.93 -4.69 7.06
N ALA A 92 3.24 -3.42 6.74
CA ALA A 92 2.94 -2.31 7.62
C ALA A 92 1.43 -2.19 7.91
N VAL A 93 0.58 -2.25 6.87
CA VAL A 93 -0.87 -2.14 7.05
C VAL A 93 -1.45 -3.38 7.74
N ASN A 94 -1.01 -4.58 7.36
CA ASN A 94 -1.50 -5.83 7.95
C ASN A 94 -1.09 -5.99 9.43
N SER A 95 0.03 -5.40 9.85
CA SER A 95 0.45 -5.39 11.25
C SER A 95 -0.51 -4.61 12.15
N VAL A 96 -1.19 -3.59 11.61
CA VAL A 96 -2.17 -2.76 12.33
C VAL A 96 -3.59 -3.29 12.16
N LYS A 97 -3.96 -3.73 10.94
CA LYS A 97 -5.30 -4.20 10.62
C LYS A 97 -5.25 -5.46 9.75
N LYS A 98 -5.25 -6.63 10.39
CA LYS A 98 -5.15 -7.94 9.73
C LYS A 98 -6.28 -8.24 8.75
N ASP A 99 -7.49 -7.78 9.03
CA ASP A 99 -8.69 -8.04 8.24
C ASP A 99 -8.94 -7.00 7.13
N ILE A 100 -7.97 -6.10 6.89
CA ILE A 100 -8.10 -5.11 5.82
C ILE A 100 -8.35 -5.79 4.48
N LYS A 101 -9.27 -5.23 3.69
CA LYS A 101 -9.53 -5.72 2.33
C LYS A 101 -8.36 -5.37 1.43
N VAL A 102 -7.69 -6.38 0.89
CA VAL A 102 -6.58 -6.22 -0.05
C VAL A 102 -7.07 -6.46 -1.46
N ILE A 103 -7.05 -5.44 -2.29
CA ILE A 103 -7.55 -5.50 -3.67
C ILE A 103 -6.37 -5.69 -4.63
N TRP A 104 -6.49 -6.69 -5.48
CA TRP A 104 -5.59 -6.94 -6.59
C TRP A 104 -6.36 -6.99 -7.90
N CYS A 105 -6.04 -6.07 -8.82
CA CYS A 105 -6.49 -6.16 -10.19
C CYS A 105 -5.46 -6.99 -10.98
N ASP A 106 -5.74 -8.28 -11.13
CA ASP A 106 -4.90 -9.18 -11.92
C ASP A 106 -5.25 -9.02 -13.40
N THR A 107 -4.33 -8.44 -14.15
CA THR A 107 -4.49 -8.21 -15.59
C THR A 107 -4.49 -9.49 -16.41
N GLY A 108 -4.02 -10.60 -15.84
CA GLY A 108 -3.76 -11.87 -16.53
C GLY A 108 -2.43 -11.93 -17.26
N TYR A 109 -1.60 -10.87 -17.17
CA TYR A 109 -0.30 -10.76 -17.84
C TYR A 109 0.89 -10.69 -16.86
N ASN A 110 0.65 -10.96 -15.58
CA ASN A 110 1.72 -11.04 -14.60
C ASN A 110 2.68 -12.18 -14.94
N THR A 111 3.97 -12.01 -14.63
CA THR A 111 4.95 -13.07 -14.83
C THR A 111 4.70 -14.25 -13.89
N PRO A 112 5.14 -15.48 -14.24
CA PRO A 112 5.09 -16.60 -13.29
C PRO A 112 5.84 -16.32 -11.98
N HIS A 113 6.83 -15.42 -12.01
CA HIS A 113 7.55 -14.99 -10.82
C HIS A 113 6.65 -14.15 -9.91
N THR A 114 5.97 -13.15 -10.47
CA THR A 114 5.02 -12.29 -9.76
C THR A 114 3.87 -13.12 -9.14
N TYR A 115 3.34 -14.13 -9.86
CA TYR A 115 2.30 -15.01 -9.30
C TYR A 115 2.81 -15.83 -8.11
N ARG A 116 4.03 -16.38 -8.18
CA ARG A 116 4.63 -17.10 -7.04
C ARG A 116 4.87 -16.20 -5.85
N TYR A 117 5.40 -15.00 -6.10
CA TYR A 117 5.59 -13.98 -5.07
C TYR A 117 4.26 -13.57 -4.43
N ALA A 118 3.22 -13.31 -5.23
CA ALA A 118 1.88 -12.99 -4.74
C ALA A 118 1.34 -14.12 -3.85
N HIS A 119 1.46 -15.37 -4.30
CA HIS A 119 1.03 -16.54 -3.52
C HIS A 119 1.74 -16.60 -2.16
N GLU A 120 3.07 -16.44 -2.13
CA GLU A 120 3.87 -16.42 -0.91
C GLU A 120 3.41 -15.34 0.07
N ILE A 121 3.23 -14.09 -0.42
CA ILE A 121 2.80 -12.96 0.39
C ILE A 121 1.38 -13.16 0.93
N ILE A 122 0.45 -13.63 0.10
CA ILE A 122 -0.93 -13.92 0.49
C ILE A 122 -0.95 -14.94 1.64
N GLN A 123 -0.20 -16.03 1.53
CA GLN A 123 -0.14 -17.07 2.55
C GLN A 123 0.58 -16.58 3.81
N ARG A 124 1.72 -15.92 3.66
CA ARG A 124 2.53 -15.44 4.79
C ARG A 124 1.77 -14.48 5.70
N PHE A 125 0.96 -13.59 5.12
CA PHE A 125 0.22 -12.57 5.86
C PHE A 125 -1.25 -12.88 6.04
N GLU A 126 -1.74 -14.04 5.56
CA GLU A 126 -3.14 -14.46 5.64
C GLU A 126 -4.09 -13.36 5.13
N LEU A 127 -3.77 -12.80 3.95
CA LEU A 127 -4.42 -11.61 3.43
C LEU A 127 -5.90 -11.85 3.09
N ASN A 128 -6.77 -10.91 3.48
CA ASN A 128 -8.17 -10.83 3.04
C ASN A 128 -8.23 -10.33 1.59
N MET A 129 -7.98 -11.24 0.63
CA MET A 129 -7.83 -10.93 -0.78
C MET A 129 -9.14 -10.78 -1.53
N HIS A 130 -9.24 -9.70 -2.31
CA HIS A 130 -10.29 -9.46 -3.29
C HIS A 130 -9.65 -9.27 -4.66
N ILE A 131 -9.74 -10.31 -5.50
CA ILE A 131 -9.08 -10.35 -6.82
C ILE A 131 -10.10 -9.95 -7.89
N TYR A 132 -9.74 -8.94 -8.68
CA TYR A 132 -10.53 -8.47 -9.82
C TYR A 132 -9.78 -8.75 -11.11
N THR A 133 -10.41 -9.50 -12.00
CA THR A 133 -9.86 -9.85 -13.31
C THR A 133 -10.63 -9.17 -14.43
N PRO A 134 -10.03 -8.98 -15.61
CA PRO A 134 -10.74 -8.56 -16.81
C PRO A 134 -11.87 -9.53 -17.17
N LYS A 135 -12.91 -9.03 -17.83
CA LYS A 135 -14.05 -9.88 -18.31
C LYS A 135 -13.62 -10.89 -19.36
N SER A 136 -12.61 -10.54 -20.17
CA SER A 136 -12.01 -11.45 -21.14
C SER A 136 -10.69 -11.99 -20.58
N THR A 137 -10.36 -13.25 -20.88
CA THR A 137 -9.08 -13.85 -20.43
C THR A 137 -7.91 -13.36 -21.28
N ALA A 138 -6.69 -13.38 -20.72
CA ALA A 138 -5.47 -13.09 -21.47
C ALA A 138 -5.32 -14.03 -22.67
N GLY A 139 -5.55 -15.34 -22.48
CA GLY A 139 -5.47 -16.32 -23.56
C GLY A 139 -6.41 -16.02 -24.73
N PHE A 140 -7.65 -15.55 -24.49
CA PHE A 140 -8.55 -15.14 -25.57
C PHE A 140 -8.03 -13.89 -26.29
N ARG A 141 -7.55 -12.90 -25.56
CA ARG A 141 -6.98 -11.68 -26.16
C ARG A 141 -5.73 -11.99 -26.98
N ASP A 142 -4.85 -12.85 -26.50
CA ASP A 142 -3.59 -13.17 -27.18
C ASP A 142 -3.81 -13.78 -28.58
N VAL A 143 -4.90 -14.54 -28.78
CA VAL A 143 -5.24 -15.14 -30.09
C VAL A 143 -6.12 -14.23 -30.96
N THR A 144 -6.73 -13.17 -30.39
CA THR A 144 -7.62 -12.27 -31.16
C THR A 144 -6.98 -10.92 -31.48
N THR A 145 -6.52 -10.21 -30.47
CA THR A 145 -6.01 -8.84 -30.62
C THR A 145 -4.55 -8.68 -30.18
N GLY A 146 -4.03 -9.58 -29.36
CA GLY A 146 -2.73 -9.47 -28.72
C GLY A 146 -2.63 -8.28 -27.75
N ILE A 147 -1.39 -7.97 -27.34
CA ILE A 147 -1.08 -6.72 -26.65
C ILE A 147 -0.81 -5.66 -27.71
N PRO A 148 -1.62 -4.59 -27.80
CA PRO A 148 -1.48 -3.59 -28.85
C PRO A 148 -0.18 -2.78 -28.70
N GLN A 149 0.19 -2.15 -29.82
CA GLN A 149 1.35 -1.25 -29.84
C GLN A 149 1.11 -0.09 -28.86
N ILE A 150 2.13 0.17 -28.11
CA ILE A 150 2.26 1.26 -27.16
C ILE A 150 1.86 2.61 -27.77
N ASP A 151 1.13 3.44 -27.02
CA ASP A 151 0.62 4.76 -27.43
C ASP A 151 -0.44 4.76 -28.54
N SER A 152 -0.87 3.60 -29.03
CA SER A 152 -2.01 3.50 -29.93
C SER A 152 -3.35 3.68 -29.20
N LEU A 153 -4.42 3.93 -29.96
CA LEU A 153 -5.78 3.98 -29.41
C LEU A 153 -6.18 2.60 -28.84
N GLU A 154 -5.78 1.53 -29.51
CA GLU A 154 -6.02 0.15 -29.13
C GLU A 154 -5.34 -0.18 -27.79
N HIS A 155 -4.15 0.39 -27.53
CA HIS A 155 -3.48 0.21 -26.24
C HIS A 155 -4.20 0.92 -25.09
N LYS A 156 -4.84 2.06 -25.36
CA LYS A 156 -5.70 2.74 -24.36
C LYS A 156 -6.92 1.89 -24.03
N ILE A 157 -7.57 1.31 -25.03
CA ILE A 157 -8.70 0.40 -24.87
C ILE A 157 -8.25 -0.85 -24.08
N PHE A 158 -7.14 -1.46 -24.48
CA PHE A 158 -6.54 -2.60 -23.76
C PHE A 158 -6.27 -2.26 -22.28
N THR A 159 -5.66 -1.11 -21.99
CA THR A 159 -5.39 -0.65 -20.62
C THR A 159 -6.69 -0.49 -19.82
N ASP A 160 -7.72 0.07 -20.44
CA ASP A 160 -9.03 0.21 -19.80
C ASP A 160 -9.62 -1.17 -19.47
N GLU A 161 -9.64 -2.10 -20.41
CA GLU A 161 -10.21 -3.43 -20.23
C GLU A 161 -9.46 -4.28 -19.20
N VAL A 162 -8.12 -4.28 -19.22
CA VAL A 162 -7.34 -5.19 -18.37
C VAL A 162 -7.07 -4.65 -16.98
N LYS A 163 -7.17 -3.33 -16.77
CA LYS A 163 -6.77 -2.71 -15.51
C LYS A 163 -7.80 -1.73 -14.95
N LEU A 164 -8.24 -0.74 -15.75
CA LEU A 164 -9.05 0.35 -15.23
C LEU A 164 -10.50 -0.08 -14.96
N GLU A 165 -11.10 -0.91 -15.84
CA GLU A 165 -12.45 -1.46 -15.64
C GLU A 165 -12.52 -2.35 -14.39
N PRO A 166 -11.63 -3.37 -14.23
CA PRO A 166 -11.61 -4.17 -13.00
C PRO A 166 -11.44 -3.32 -11.74
N PHE A 167 -10.61 -2.29 -11.82
CA PHE A 167 -10.39 -1.40 -10.68
C PHE A 167 -11.62 -0.54 -10.37
N ARG A 168 -12.29 0.04 -11.38
CA ARG A 168 -13.55 0.78 -11.17
C ARG A 168 -14.61 -0.11 -10.53
N ARG A 169 -14.70 -1.37 -10.94
CA ARG A 169 -15.60 -2.36 -10.35
C ARG A 169 -15.26 -2.61 -8.89
N ALA A 170 -13.98 -2.79 -8.56
CA ALA A 170 -13.53 -2.92 -7.18
C ALA A 170 -13.92 -1.71 -6.32
N LEU A 171 -13.68 -0.49 -6.80
CA LEU A 171 -14.08 0.73 -6.08
C LEU A 171 -15.60 0.83 -5.89
N SER A 172 -16.38 0.43 -6.90
CA SER A 172 -17.84 0.42 -6.81
C SER A 172 -18.35 -0.56 -5.76
N ASP A 173 -17.76 -1.75 -5.69
CA ASP A 173 -18.15 -2.82 -4.76
C ASP A 173 -17.78 -2.48 -3.30
N HIS A 174 -16.60 -1.89 -3.11
CA HIS A 174 -16.06 -1.64 -1.77
C HIS A 174 -16.35 -0.23 -1.23
N ARG A 175 -16.59 0.74 -2.09
CA ARG A 175 -16.85 2.16 -1.75
C ARG A 175 -15.91 2.67 -0.66
N PRO A 176 -14.60 2.64 -0.89
CA PRO A 176 -13.64 3.03 0.13
C PRO A 176 -13.73 4.54 0.42
N ASP A 177 -13.51 4.89 1.69
CA ASP A 177 -13.23 6.25 2.14
C ASP A 177 -11.72 6.51 2.24
N ILE A 178 -10.94 5.47 2.56
CA ILE A 178 -9.48 5.50 2.58
C ILE A 178 -8.91 4.36 1.72
N TRP A 179 -7.86 4.71 0.97
CA TRP A 179 -7.17 3.80 0.09
C TRP A 179 -5.65 3.87 0.30
N PHE A 180 -5.06 2.83 0.91
CA PHE A 180 -3.62 2.70 1.07
C PHE A 180 -2.94 2.34 -0.23
N THR A 181 -1.91 3.12 -0.60
CA THR A 181 -1.12 2.95 -1.82
C THR A 181 0.38 2.97 -1.53
N ASN A 182 1.16 2.32 -2.41
CA ASN A 182 2.63 2.30 -2.29
C ASN A 182 3.29 3.35 -3.20
N LEU A 183 2.73 4.57 -3.23
CA LEU A 183 3.33 5.68 -3.96
C LEU A 183 4.49 6.27 -3.16
N ARG A 184 5.56 6.64 -3.88
CA ARG A 184 6.69 7.39 -3.33
C ARG A 184 6.99 8.59 -4.20
N SER A 185 7.49 9.65 -3.60
CA SER A 185 7.80 10.92 -4.26
C SER A 185 8.93 10.79 -5.29
N ASP A 186 9.85 9.82 -5.09
CA ASP A 186 11.02 9.59 -5.95
C ASP A 186 10.71 8.84 -7.25
N GLN A 187 9.49 8.33 -7.44
CA GLN A 187 9.16 7.45 -8.57
C GLN A 187 8.88 8.18 -9.89
N SER A 188 8.34 9.40 -9.84
CA SER A 188 8.10 10.25 -11.01
C SER A 188 7.90 11.71 -10.63
N GLU A 189 8.11 12.63 -11.59
CA GLU A 189 7.87 14.06 -11.38
C GLU A 189 6.41 14.36 -10.96
N PHE A 190 5.45 13.68 -11.58
CA PHE A 190 4.04 13.80 -11.17
C PHE A 190 3.85 13.39 -9.71
N ARG A 191 4.47 12.28 -9.28
CA ARG A 191 4.33 11.80 -7.88
C ARG A 191 5.01 12.73 -6.89
N SER A 192 6.12 13.36 -7.25
CA SER A 192 6.77 14.34 -6.37
C SER A 192 5.92 15.57 -6.07
N SER A 193 4.89 15.85 -6.88
CA SER A 193 3.91 16.93 -6.63
C SER A 193 2.77 16.54 -5.69
N LEU A 194 2.69 15.27 -5.28
CA LEU A 194 1.71 14.77 -4.30
C LEU A 194 2.28 14.86 -2.88
N ASP A 195 1.52 14.33 -1.91
CA ASP A 195 1.97 14.20 -0.52
C ASP A 195 1.50 12.85 0.07
N ILE A 196 1.73 12.59 1.34
CA ILE A 196 1.30 11.40 2.09
C ILE A 196 -0.19 11.14 1.86
N LEU A 197 -0.99 12.20 1.99
CA LEU A 197 -2.42 12.20 1.73
C LEU A 197 -2.73 12.99 0.48
N HIS A 198 -3.53 12.45 -0.41
CA HIS A 198 -4.17 13.21 -1.48
C HIS A 198 -5.58 12.67 -1.77
N VAL A 199 -6.47 13.56 -2.18
CA VAL A 199 -7.86 13.20 -2.50
C VAL A 199 -7.97 12.94 -3.99
N ASP A 200 -8.56 11.82 -4.38
CA ASP A 200 -8.86 11.55 -5.78
C ASP A 200 -10.13 12.28 -6.24
N LYS A 201 -10.39 12.22 -7.53
CA LYS A 201 -11.60 12.87 -8.14
C LYS A 201 -12.95 12.34 -7.61
N ASN A 202 -12.95 11.21 -6.91
CA ASN A 202 -14.15 10.60 -6.33
C ASN A 202 -14.29 10.92 -4.83
N GLY A 203 -13.37 11.71 -4.26
CA GLY A 203 -13.36 12.06 -2.84
C GLY A 203 -12.72 11.01 -1.94
N VAL A 204 -12.07 9.98 -2.50
CA VAL A 204 -11.36 8.96 -1.73
C VAL A 204 -10.01 9.52 -1.28
N ILE A 205 -9.70 9.43 0.01
CA ILE A 205 -8.40 9.83 0.54
C ILE A 205 -7.41 8.70 0.29
N LYS A 206 -6.43 8.95 -0.57
CA LYS A 206 -5.30 8.05 -0.79
C LYS A 206 -4.22 8.33 0.23
N VAL A 207 -3.73 7.27 0.87
CA VAL A 207 -2.71 7.33 1.92
C VAL A 207 -1.49 6.55 1.47
N SER A 208 -0.35 7.22 1.43
CA SER A 208 0.95 6.65 1.02
C SER A 208 1.92 6.69 2.19
N PRO A 209 1.93 5.69 3.09
CA PRO A 209 2.72 5.74 4.33
C PRO A 209 4.23 5.83 4.10
N PHE A 210 4.72 5.31 2.99
CA PHE A 210 6.13 5.35 2.60
C PHE A 210 6.45 6.49 1.60
N PHE A 211 5.63 7.52 1.53
CA PHE A 211 5.71 8.55 0.48
C PHE A 211 7.09 9.20 0.37
N TYR A 212 7.71 9.52 1.48
CA TYR A 212 9.03 10.16 1.54
C TYR A 212 10.21 9.18 1.65
N TYR A 213 9.95 7.88 1.66
CA TYR A 213 11.00 6.87 1.70
C TYR A 213 11.72 6.79 0.35
N SER A 214 13.04 6.86 0.38
CA SER A 214 13.90 6.55 -0.74
C SER A 214 13.91 5.04 -1.02
N GLU A 215 14.38 4.64 -2.20
CA GLU A 215 14.57 3.23 -2.53
C GLU A 215 15.48 2.51 -1.52
N PHE A 216 16.52 3.20 -1.04
CA PHE A 216 17.43 2.68 -0.03
C PHE A 216 16.72 2.41 1.31
N GLU A 217 15.90 3.33 1.79
CA GLU A 217 15.12 3.15 3.02
C GLU A 217 14.08 2.02 2.88
N MET A 218 13.51 1.86 1.69
CA MET A 218 12.62 0.73 1.40
C MET A 218 13.37 -0.60 1.43
N GLU A 219 14.60 -0.68 0.91
CA GLU A 219 15.43 -1.89 1.00
C GLU A 219 15.82 -2.17 2.47
N LEU A 220 16.15 -1.16 3.27
CA LEU A 220 16.38 -1.33 4.71
C LEU A 220 15.16 -1.88 5.44
N TYR A 221 13.96 -1.36 5.12
CA TYR A 221 12.71 -1.85 5.68
C TYR A 221 12.48 -3.34 5.34
N LEU A 222 12.73 -3.74 4.07
CA LEU A 222 12.64 -5.14 3.67
C LEU A 222 13.62 -6.03 4.44
N GLN A 223 14.85 -5.57 4.67
CA GLN A 223 15.86 -6.30 5.41
C GLN A 223 15.49 -6.46 6.89
N GLU A 224 15.04 -5.37 7.52
CA GLU A 224 14.65 -5.37 8.94
C GLU A 224 13.54 -6.39 9.23
N TYR A 225 12.54 -6.50 8.35
CA TYR A 225 11.40 -7.41 8.53
C TYR A 225 11.54 -8.73 7.75
N ALA A 226 12.70 -8.99 7.17
CA ALA A 226 12.97 -10.18 6.33
C ALA A 226 11.89 -10.40 5.26
N LEU A 227 11.51 -9.34 4.55
CA LEU A 227 10.46 -9.36 3.53
C LEU A 227 11.04 -9.64 2.15
N PRO A 228 10.38 -10.46 1.32
CA PRO A 228 10.80 -10.65 -0.06
C PRO A 228 10.46 -9.43 -0.92
N ASN A 229 11.18 -9.26 -2.04
CA ASN A 229 10.96 -8.20 -3.01
C ASN A 229 10.75 -8.76 -4.42
N GLU A 230 9.75 -8.28 -5.15
CA GLU A 230 9.51 -8.65 -6.55
C GLU A 230 10.29 -7.73 -7.50
N LYS A 231 11.39 -8.24 -8.05
CA LYS A 231 12.25 -7.48 -8.97
C LYS A 231 11.98 -7.79 -10.47
N LYS A 232 11.11 -8.76 -10.77
CA LYS A 232 10.77 -9.22 -12.13
C LYS A 232 9.36 -8.84 -12.55
N TYR A 233 8.79 -7.84 -11.88
CA TYR A 233 7.44 -7.36 -12.17
C TYR A 233 7.32 -6.80 -13.59
N TYR A 234 6.25 -7.15 -14.27
CA TYR A 234 5.88 -6.65 -15.59
C TYR A 234 4.44 -6.17 -15.61
N ASP A 235 4.21 -5.00 -16.18
CA ASP A 235 2.88 -4.43 -16.35
C ASP A 235 2.70 -3.99 -17.81
N PRO A 236 1.91 -4.71 -18.63
CA PRO A 236 1.72 -4.41 -20.05
C PRO A 236 1.00 -3.07 -20.29
N THR A 237 0.40 -2.48 -19.26
CA THR A 237 -0.27 -1.18 -19.33
C THR A 237 0.69 0.00 -19.07
N LYS A 238 1.89 -0.29 -18.56
CA LYS A 238 2.96 0.70 -18.31
C LYS A 238 4.00 0.61 -19.41
N VAL A 239 3.92 1.53 -20.32
CA VAL A 239 4.72 1.58 -21.52
C VAL A 239 6.11 2.15 -21.31
N LEU A 240 6.24 3.09 -20.41
CA LEU A 240 7.50 3.71 -19.99
C LEU A 240 7.53 3.70 -18.46
N ALA A 241 8.71 3.49 -17.89
CA ALA A 241 8.92 3.44 -16.44
C ALA A 241 8.41 4.69 -15.68
N LYS A 242 8.10 5.79 -16.40
CA LYS A 242 7.65 7.07 -15.84
C LYS A 242 6.19 7.42 -16.17
N ARG A 243 5.42 6.53 -16.85
CA ARG A 243 4.02 6.82 -17.19
C ARG A 243 3.09 6.36 -16.09
N GLU A 244 2.21 7.27 -15.64
CA GLU A 244 1.12 6.93 -14.73
C GLU A 244 0.07 6.08 -15.45
N CYS A 245 -0.39 5.01 -14.80
CA CYS A 245 -1.32 4.05 -15.38
C CYS A 245 -2.81 4.49 -15.33
N GLY A 246 -3.08 5.76 -15.03
CA GLY A 246 -4.44 6.31 -14.92
C GLY A 246 -5.18 5.97 -13.62
N LEU A 247 -4.62 5.16 -12.71
CA LEU A 247 -5.22 4.90 -11.40
C LEU A 247 -4.99 6.05 -10.41
N HIS A 248 -4.00 6.89 -10.67
CA HIS A 248 -3.59 7.97 -9.77
C HIS A 248 -3.82 9.37 -10.38
N LEU A 249 -4.44 9.43 -11.56
CA LEU A 249 -4.81 10.68 -12.24
C LEU A 249 -6.22 11.14 -11.84
#